data_68e40935a38a56c7ed1760438f0ccbaa
#
_entry.id   68e40935a38a56c7ed1760438f0ccbaa
#
_cell.length_a   1.000
_cell.length_b   1.000
_cell.length_c   1.000
_cell.angle_alpha   90.00
_cell.angle_beta   90.00
_cell.angle_gamma   90.00
#
_symmetry.space_group_name_H-M   'P 1'
#
loop_
_entity.id
_entity.type
_entity.pdbx_description
1 polymer ?
#
loop_
_entity_poly.entity_id
_entity_poly.type
_entity_poly.pdbx_seq_one_letter_code
_entity_poly.pdbx_strand_id
1 'polypeptide(L)'
;EVLVCLKPEPSLIKIFNHGLTNITGVMIVKKKKTFFYSDLDLHCSIRVVNEKEFSFKKRTKVVCQIVKYADPLEVRIIQVLGHPDDAGVDISAMLTSNQVRQVFNGKIVKECKRIPAKVQKDELENRKDLRNLLTVTIDGDDAKDFDDAISIVKNEKGYLLYVHIADVSHYVKENSALDQEAYLRGNSIYVCDRVVPMLPFDLSNGICSLNPNVDRLTITCAMQVDEKGNLLTYNVFPSVIHSDKRCTYKKVNACLNGDEIILEEYSEIKDLLYTLESLAKLLKKQSHNRGCIDFNTKEAKILMDKNGYPVDVKVLERGFAEQMIEECMILANVCVAHHM
;
A
#
# COMPACT_ATOMS: atom_id res chain seq x y z
N GLU A 1 -9.10 -11.28 -23.97
CA GLU A 1 -8.25 -11.49 -25.16
C GLU A 1 -9.12 -11.80 -26.38
N VAL A 2 -8.80 -11.18 -27.51
CA VAL A 2 -9.57 -11.32 -28.75
C VAL A 2 -8.66 -11.44 -29.95
N LEU A 3 -9.11 -12.14 -30.98
CA LEU A 3 -8.52 -12.16 -32.30
C LEU A 3 -9.32 -11.23 -33.20
N VAL A 4 -8.65 -10.23 -33.79
CA VAL A 4 -9.28 -9.23 -34.68
C VAL A 4 -8.63 -9.28 -36.05
N CYS A 5 -9.44 -9.25 -37.10
CA CYS A 5 -8.97 -8.96 -38.42
C CYS A 5 -8.96 -7.45 -38.65
N LEU A 6 -7.83 -6.90 -39.12
CA LEU A 6 -7.69 -5.46 -39.36
C LEU A 6 -8.00 -5.03 -40.80
N LYS A 7 -8.07 -5.98 -41.74
CA LYS A 7 -8.31 -5.69 -43.19
C LYS A 7 -9.29 -6.67 -43.79
N PRO A 8 -10.12 -6.24 -44.77
CA PRO A 8 -10.30 -4.85 -45.27
C PRO A 8 -10.99 -3.92 -44.26
N GLU A 9 -11.84 -4.46 -43.36
CA GLU A 9 -12.51 -3.74 -42.29
C GLU A 9 -12.23 -4.43 -40.95
N PRO A 10 -12.06 -3.68 -39.87
CA PRO A 10 -11.86 -4.26 -38.55
C PRO A 10 -13.03 -5.16 -38.14
N SER A 11 -12.76 -6.41 -37.86
CA SER A 11 -13.79 -7.38 -37.44
C SER A 11 -13.27 -8.31 -36.36
N LEU A 12 -14.14 -8.65 -35.40
CA LEU A 12 -13.86 -9.61 -34.36
C LEU A 12 -13.97 -11.03 -34.91
N ILE A 13 -12.86 -11.78 -34.92
CA ILE A 13 -12.82 -13.16 -35.38
C ILE A 13 -13.18 -14.12 -34.24
N LYS A 14 -12.56 -13.94 -33.08
CA LYS A 14 -12.72 -14.85 -31.95
C LYS A 14 -12.44 -14.14 -30.63
N ILE A 15 -13.22 -14.48 -29.62
CA ILE A 15 -12.96 -14.14 -28.21
C ILE A 15 -12.33 -15.35 -27.54
N PHE A 16 -11.13 -15.20 -26.99
CA PHE A 16 -10.45 -16.24 -26.21
C PHE A 16 -10.84 -16.16 -24.74
N ASN A 17 -10.80 -14.95 -24.17
CA ASN A 17 -11.13 -14.69 -22.79
C ASN A 17 -11.97 -13.42 -22.66
N HIS A 18 -13.02 -13.48 -21.87
CA HIS A 18 -13.79 -12.30 -21.47
C HIS A 18 -13.11 -11.63 -20.28
N GLY A 19 -12.89 -10.32 -20.37
CA GLY A 19 -12.30 -9.54 -19.27
C GLY A 19 -13.26 -9.37 -18.09
N LEU A 20 -14.56 -9.21 -18.37
CA LEU A 20 -15.60 -9.08 -17.37
C LEU A 20 -16.19 -10.45 -17.06
N THR A 21 -15.92 -10.99 -15.85
CA THR A 21 -16.44 -12.30 -15.41
C THR A 21 -17.50 -12.18 -14.32
N ASN A 22 -17.41 -11.11 -13.52
CA ASN A 22 -18.34 -10.83 -12.43
C ASN A 22 -18.91 -9.43 -12.57
N ILE A 23 -20.14 -9.26 -12.15
CA ILE A 23 -20.82 -7.95 -12.05
C ILE A 23 -21.45 -7.81 -10.68
N THR A 24 -21.55 -6.59 -10.21
CA THR A 24 -22.32 -6.25 -9.02
C THR A 24 -23.60 -5.52 -9.37
N GLY A 25 -24.57 -5.57 -8.49
CA GLY A 25 -25.85 -4.90 -8.69
C GLY A 25 -26.76 -5.04 -7.49
N VAL A 26 -27.97 -4.51 -7.64
CA VAL A 26 -28.99 -4.52 -6.58
C VAL A 26 -30.18 -5.35 -7.03
N MET A 27 -30.52 -6.36 -6.23
CA MET A 27 -31.80 -7.07 -6.33
C MET A 27 -32.89 -6.22 -5.66
N ILE A 28 -33.94 -5.89 -6.39
CA ILE A 28 -35.08 -5.11 -5.87
C ILE A 28 -36.35 -5.95 -5.95
N VAL A 29 -37.03 -6.09 -4.81
CA VAL A 29 -38.33 -6.79 -4.73
C VAL A 29 -39.46 -5.77 -4.81
N LYS A 30 -40.27 -5.83 -5.88
CA LYS A 30 -41.47 -5.01 -6.12
C LYS A 30 -42.67 -5.90 -6.46
N LYS A 31 -43.76 -5.78 -5.70
CA LYS A 31 -45.02 -6.53 -5.97
C LYS A 31 -44.80 -8.04 -6.17
N LYS A 32 -43.97 -8.67 -5.33
CA LYS A 32 -43.57 -10.09 -5.35
C LYS A 32 -42.76 -10.50 -6.60
N LYS A 33 -42.25 -9.55 -7.38
CA LYS A 33 -41.30 -9.80 -8.48
C LYS A 33 -39.95 -9.24 -8.11
N THR A 34 -38.90 -9.92 -8.55
CA THR A 34 -37.51 -9.56 -8.31
C THR A 34 -36.89 -8.99 -9.58
N PHE A 35 -36.18 -7.91 -9.45
CA PHE A 35 -35.51 -7.23 -10.55
C PHE A 35 -34.05 -7.04 -10.18
N PHE A 36 -33.12 -7.29 -11.10
CA PHE A 36 -31.71 -7.02 -10.95
C PHE A 36 -31.35 -5.72 -11.70
N TYR A 37 -30.66 -4.84 -11.00
CA TYR A 37 -30.10 -3.61 -11.57
C TYR A 37 -28.59 -3.66 -11.41
N SER A 38 -27.86 -3.77 -12.54
CA SER A 38 -26.40 -3.76 -12.56
C SER A 38 -25.85 -2.39 -12.17
N ASP A 39 -24.68 -2.38 -11.50
CA ASP A 39 -23.92 -1.17 -11.25
C ASP A 39 -23.19 -0.67 -12.50
N LEU A 40 -22.94 -1.57 -13.45
CA LEU A 40 -22.35 -1.24 -14.74
C LEU A 40 -23.45 -1.02 -15.79
N ASP A 41 -23.27 -0.01 -16.62
CA ASP A 41 -24.12 0.18 -17.81
C ASP A 41 -23.63 -0.75 -18.93
N LEU A 42 -24.30 -1.88 -19.05
CA LEU A 42 -23.90 -2.94 -19.99
C LEU A 42 -24.65 -2.90 -21.32
N HIS A 43 -25.56 -1.94 -21.54
CA HIS A 43 -26.37 -1.80 -22.77
C HIS A 43 -27.02 -3.11 -23.27
N CYS A 44 -27.28 -4.06 -22.37
CA CYS A 44 -27.94 -5.33 -22.64
C CYS A 44 -28.92 -5.70 -21.54
N SER A 45 -29.89 -6.55 -21.82
CA SER A 45 -30.76 -7.11 -20.79
C SER A 45 -30.00 -8.16 -19.95
N ILE A 46 -30.32 -8.26 -18.66
CA ILE A 46 -29.65 -9.18 -17.74
C ILE A 46 -30.68 -10.14 -17.15
N ARG A 47 -30.37 -11.43 -17.18
CA ARG A 47 -31.17 -12.50 -16.59
C ARG A 47 -30.41 -13.18 -15.45
N VAL A 48 -30.96 -13.16 -14.25
CA VAL A 48 -30.44 -13.92 -13.11
C VAL A 48 -31.01 -15.33 -13.15
N VAL A 49 -30.13 -16.34 -13.24
CA VAL A 49 -30.55 -17.75 -13.46
C VAL A 49 -30.91 -18.49 -12.18
N ASN A 50 -30.44 -18.01 -11.02
CA ASN A 50 -30.63 -18.67 -9.74
C ASN A 50 -31.32 -17.80 -8.67
N GLU A 51 -32.10 -16.83 -9.05
CA GLU A 51 -32.77 -15.90 -8.13
C GLU A 51 -33.64 -16.61 -7.09
N LYS A 52 -34.22 -17.77 -7.43
CA LYS A 52 -35.09 -18.56 -6.56
C LYS A 52 -34.36 -19.26 -5.42
N GLU A 53 -33.04 -19.36 -5.50
CA GLU A 53 -32.20 -19.95 -4.45
C GLU A 53 -32.03 -19.02 -3.24
N PHE A 54 -32.41 -17.73 -3.38
CA PHE A 54 -32.21 -16.68 -2.39
C PHE A 54 -33.52 -16.03 -1.96
N SER A 55 -33.55 -15.58 -0.72
CA SER A 55 -34.60 -14.71 -0.19
C SER A 55 -34.08 -13.30 -0.04
N PHE A 56 -34.61 -12.37 -0.84
CA PHE A 56 -34.15 -10.99 -0.83
C PHE A 56 -35.05 -10.10 0.03
N LYS A 57 -34.41 -9.20 0.78
CA LYS A 57 -35.04 -8.05 1.39
C LYS A 57 -35.43 -7.04 0.27
N LYS A 58 -36.12 -5.95 0.62
CA LYS A 58 -36.61 -4.95 -0.34
C LYS A 58 -35.54 -4.46 -1.33
N ARG A 59 -34.31 -4.28 -0.84
CA ARG A 59 -33.10 -3.97 -1.63
C ARG A 59 -31.96 -4.83 -1.10
N THR A 60 -31.24 -5.51 -1.98
CA THR A 60 -30.11 -6.39 -1.60
C THR A 60 -28.99 -6.27 -2.62
N LYS A 61 -27.82 -5.89 -2.17
CA LYS A 61 -26.61 -5.83 -2.99
C LYS A 61 -26.05 -7.23 -3.17
N VAL A 62 -25.75 -7.60 -4.42
CA VAL A 62 -25.26 -8.93 -4.76
C VAL A 62 -24.07 -8.87 -5.72
N VAL A 63 -23.27 -9.94 -5.71
CA VAL A 63 -22.26 -10.24 -6.72
C VAL A 63 -22.79 -11.37 -7.60
N CYS A 64 -22.72 -11.16 -8.90
CA CYS A 64 -23.13 -12.14 -9.90
C CYS A 64 -21.94 -12.52 -10.78
N GLN A 65 -21.79 -13.82 -11.04
CA GLN A 65 -20.89 -14.36 -12.06
C GLN A 65 -21.62 -14.42 -13.40
N ILE A 66 -20.96 -14.01 -14.47
CA ILE A 66 -21.50 -14.17 -15.82
C ILE A 66 -21.34 -15.64 -16.24
N VAL A 67 -22.45 -16.30 -16.56
CA VAL A 67 -22.46 -17.69 -16.97
C VAL A 67 -22.67 -17.88 -18.47
N LYS A 68 -23.25 -16.84 -19.13
CA LYS A 68 -23.43 -16.83 -20.58
C LYS A 68 -23.39 -15.42 -21.13
N TYR A 69 -22.49 -15.19 -22.06
CA TYR A 69 -22.36 -13.91 -22.78
C TYR A 69 -23.29 -13.91 -24.01
N ALA A 70 -24.51 -13.43 -23.80
CA ALA A 70 -25.57 -13.33 -24.83
C ALA A 70 -26.44 -12.12 -24.51
N ASP A 71 -27.46 -11.88 -25.31
CA ASP A 71 -28.55 -10.97 -24.98
C ASP A 71 -29.84 -11.79 -24.87
N PRO A 72 -30.42 -11.95 -23.67
CA PRO A 72 -29.97 -11.41 -22.38
C PRO A 72 -28.68 -12.02 -21.88
N LEU A 73 -27.85 -11.20 -21.19
CA LEU A 73 -26.66 -11.67 -20.42
C LEU A 73 -27.17 -12.54 -19.27
N GLU A 74 -26.72 -13.79 -19.16
CA GLU A 74 -27.13 -14.66 -18.08
C GLU A 74 -26.09 -14.61 -16.95
N VAL A 75 -26.55 -14.34 -15.73
CA VAL A 75 -25.71 -14.22 -14.54
C VAL A 75 -26.23 -15.09 -13.41
N ARG A 76 -25.33 -15.59 -12.58
CA ARG A 76 -25.60 -16.35 -11.38
C ARG A 76 -25.15 -15.58 -10.14
N ILE A 77 -26.01 -15.41 -9.17
CA ILE A 77 -25.62 -14.83 -7.87
C ILE A 77 -24.67 -15.79 -7.18
N ILE A 78 -23.50 -15.30 -6.81
CA ILE A 78 -22.45 -16.05 -6.10
C ILE A 78 -22.25 -15.54 -4.68
N GLN A 79 -22.67 -14.29 -4.38
CA GLN A 79 -22.55 -13.71 -3.05
C GLN A 79 -23.63 -12.66 -2.81
N VAL A 80 -24.16 -12.62 -1.59
CA VAL A 80 -25.02 -11.56 -1.07
C VAL A 80 -24.18 -10.68 -0.15
N LEU A 81 -24.09 -9.39 -0.44
CA LEU A 81 -23.28 -8.43 0.32
C LEU A 81 -24.04 -7.78 1.48
N GLY A 82 -25.36 -7.57 1.35
CA GLY A 82 -26.19 -6.91 2.35
C GLY A 82 -27.12 -5.85 1.75
N HIS A 83 -27.62 -4.94 2.61
CA HIS A 83 -28.36 -3.81 2.13
C HIS A 83 -27.39 -2.79 1.49
N PRO A 84 -27.76 -2.11 0.38
CA PRO A 84 -26.84 -1.13 -0.25
C PRO A 84 -26.37 0.00 0.68
N ASP A 85 -27.17 0.34 1.69
CA ASP A 85 -26.88 1.42 2.64
C ASP A 85 -26.19 0.90 3.92
N ASP A 86 -25.89 -0.42 4.03
CA ASP A 86 -25.10 -0.97 5.12
C ASP A 86 -23.61 -0.59 4.96
N ALA A 87 -22.93 -0.32 6.08
CA ALA A 87 -21.53 0.09 6.09
C ALA A 87 -20.62 -0.91 5.35
N GLY A 88 -19.78 -0.42 4.44
CA GLY A 88 -18.78 -1.20 3.70
C GLY A 88 -19.32 -2.11 2.59
N VAL A 89 -20.64 -2.11 2.35
CA VAL A 89 -21.27 -2.90 1.26
C VAL A 89 -20.93 -2.30 -0.10
N ASP A 90 -20.95 -0.99 -0.23
CA ASP A 90 -20.52 -0.25 -1.42
C ASP A 90 -19.05 -0.49 -1.75
N ILE A 91 -18.17 -0.41 -0.75
CA ILE A 91 -16.74 -0.71 -0.89
C ILE A 91 -16.50 -2.15 -1.32
N SER A 92 -17.19 -3.11 -0.67
CA SER A 92 -17.09 -4.53 -1.05
C SER A 92 -17.57 -4.78 -2.48
N ALA A 93 -18.62 -4.09 -2.92
CA ALA A 93 -19.11 -4.16 -4.30
C ALA A 93 -18.09 -3.57 -5.27
N MET A 94 -17.51 -2.41 -4.97
CA MET A 94 -16.47 -1.75 -5.78
C MET A 94 -15.22 -2.64 -5.92
N LEU A 95 -14.70 -3.19 -4.82
CA LEU A 95 -13.55 -4.10 -4.85
C LEU A 95 -13.84 -5.34 -5.73
N THR A 96 -15.04 -5.89 -5.61
CA THR A 96 -15.43 -7.07 -6.38
C THR A 96 -15.64 -6.76 -7.86
N SER A 97 -16.28 -5.63 -8.21
CA SER A 97 -16.48 -5.22 -9.60
C SER A 97 -15.16 -4.94 -10.33
N ASN A 98 -14.15 -4.48 -9.59
CA ASN A 98 -12.78 -4.31 -10.08
C ASN A 98 -11.92 -5.58 -9.99
N GLN A 99 -12.53 -6.74 -9.70
CA GLN A 99 -11.87 -8.05 -9.62
C GLN A 99 -10.71 -8.09 -8.62
N VAL A 100 -10.77 -7.26 -7.56
CA VAL A 100 -9.74 -7.21 -6.51
C VAL A 100 -9.72 -8.53 -5.74
N ARG A 101 -8.55 -9.11 -5.60
CA ARG A 101 -8.30 -10.37 -4.85
C ARG A 101 -8.29 -10.06 -3.34
N GLN A 102 -9.42 -10.25 -2.66
CA GLN A 102 -9.59 -9.84 -1.27
C GLN A 102 -9.13 -10.90 -0.25
N VAL A 103 -9.03 -12.17 -0.65
CA VAL A 103 -8.72 -13.28 0.26
C VAL A 103 -7.49 -14.05 -0.24
N PHE A 104 -6.62 -14.45 0.69
CA PHE A 104 -5.51 -15.34 0.40
C PHE A 104 -5.97 -16.81 0.46
N ASN A 105 -5.51 -17.61 -0.50
CA ASN A 105 -5.84 -19.03 -0.52
C ASN A 105 -5.06 -19.82 0.56
N GLY A 106 -5.50 -21.05 0.82
CA GLY A 106 -4.91 -21.89 1.88
C GLY A 106 -3.43 -22.26 1.67
N LYS A 107 -2.92 -22.25 0.42
CA LYS A 107 -1.49 -22.50 0.14
C LYS A 107 -0.64 -21.33 0.66
N ILE A 108 -1.07 -20.09 0.37
CA ILE A 108 -0.39 -18.87 0.79
C ILE A 108 -0.38 -18.77 2.32
N VAL A 109 -1.52 -19.02 2.97
CA VAL A 109 -1.62 -19.01 4.44
C VAL A 109 -0.68 -20.05 5.08
N LYS A 110 -0.56 -21.25 4.48
CA LYS A 110 0.35 -22.28 4.97
C LYS A 110 1.82 -21.91 4.77
N GLU A 111 2.17 -21.29 3.67
CA GLU A 111 3.52 -20.80 3.39
C GLU A 111 3.91 -19.68 4.36
N CYS A 112 3.05 -18.70 4.53
CA CYS A 112 3.26 -17.58 5.46
C CYS A 112 3.52 -18.06 6.89
N LYS A 113 2.79 -19.08 7.38
CA LYS A 113 2.99 -19.65 8.72
C LYS A 113 4.34 -20.36 8.94
N ARG A 114 5.09 -20.66 7.87
CA ARG A 114 6.45 -21.23 7.98
C ARG A 114 7.54 -20.16 8.14
N ILE A 115 7.21 -18.91 7.83
CA ILE A 115 8.14 -17.80 7.99
C ILE A 115 8.23 -17.45 9.46
N PRO A 116 9.46 -17.29 10.01
CA PRO A 116 9.63 -16.98 11.43
C PRO A 116 9.11 -15.59 11.75
N ALA A 117 8.58 -15.40 12.96
CA ALA A 117 8.12 -14.09 13.44
C ALA A 117 9.25 -13.16 13.90
N LYS A 118 10.48 -13.68 14.00
CA LYS A 118 11.68 -12.95 14.41
C LYS A 118 12.86 -13.33 13.54
N VAL A 119 13.76 -12.40 13.32
CA VAL A 119 15.02 -12.64 12.61
C VAL A 119 15.82 -13.75 13.32
N GLN A 120 16.27 -14.75 12.56
CA GLN A 120 17.03 -15.88 13.03
C GLN A 120 18.55 -15.57 12.95
N LYS A 121 19.37 -16.27 13.72
CA LYS A 121 20.82 -16.02 13.75
C LYS A 121 21.52 -16.32 12.43
N ASP A 122 21.09 -17.32 11.72
CA ASP A 122 21.61 -17.73 10.42
C ASP A 122 21.25 -16.72 9.29
N GLU A 123 20.15 -15.96 9.46
CA GLU A 123 19.76 -14.88 8.54
C GLU A 123 20.65 -13.64 8.61
N LEU A 124 21.51 -13.53 9.63
CA LEU A 124 22.46 -12.44 9.82
C LEU A 124 23.75 -12.62 8.99
N GLU A 125 23.99 -13.80 8.48
CA GLU A 125 25.17 -14.10 7.67
C GLU A 125 25.19 -13.25 6.40
N ASN A 126 26.37 -12.68 6.12
CA ASN A 126 26.59 -11.76 4.99
C ASN A 126 25.78 -10.45 5.01
N ARG A 127 25.25 -10.06 6.18
CA ARG A 127 24.57 -8.77 6.38
C ARG A 127 25.40 -7.84 7.25
N LYS A 128 25.38 -6.55 6.90
CA LYS A 128 26.03 -5.54 7.73
C LYS A 128 25.17 -5.31 8.98
N ASP A 129 25.79 -5.43 10.15
CA ASP A 129 25.13 -5.15 11.43
C ASP A 129 25.09 -3.64 11.68
N LEU A 130 23.89 -3.07 11.64
CA LEU A 130 23.59 -1.65 11.89
C LEU A 130 22.68 -1.45 13.11
N ARG A 131 22.52 -2.46 13.96
CA ARG A 131 21.61 -2.42 15.12
C ARG A 131 22.00 -1.40 16.18
N ASN A 132 23.26 -0.95 16.18
CA ASN A 132 23.73 0.10 17.09
C ASN A 132 23.58 1.52 16.51
N LEU A 133 23.05 1.66 15.31
CA LEU A 133 22.82 2.95 14.69
C LEU A 133 21.42 3.44 15.05
N LEU A 134 21.32 4.64 15.62
CA LEU A 134 20.04 5.24 15.98
C LEU A 134 19.13 5.31 14.73
N THR A 135 18.01 4.59 14.78
CA THR A 135 17.14 4.36 13.63
C THR A 135 15.68 4.63 13.99
N VAL A 136 14.98 5.38 13.16
CA VAL A 136 13.57 5.70 13.36
C VAL A 136 12.75 5.41 12.10
N THR A 137 11.46 5.05 12.27
CA THR A 137 10.46 5.08 11.23
C THR A 137 9.57 6.31 11.42
N ILE A 138 9.12 6.94 10.31
CA ILE A 138 8.28 8.14 10.35
C ILE A 138 7.14 7.98 9.34
N ASP A 139 5.92 7.72 9.83
CA ASP A 139 4.77 7.34 9.03
C ASP A 139 3.48 8.02 9.50
N GLY A 140 2.37 7.70 8.84
CA GLY A 140 1.04 8.11 9.29
C GLY A 140 0.62 7.48 10.62
N ASP A 141 -0.30 8.11 11.34
CA ASP A 141 -0.76 7.63 12.66
C ASP A 141 -1.33 6.19 12.60
N ASP A 142 -2.00 5.85 11.50
CA ASP A 142 -2.70 4.57 11.30
C ASP A 142 -1.81 3.49 10.64
N ALA A 143 -0.57 3.82 10.22
CA ALA A 143 0.33 2.88 9.54
C ALA A 143 0.77 1.74 10.48
N LYS A 144 0.90 0.54 9.90
CA LYS A 144 1.38 -0.68 10.57
C LYS A 144 2.42 -1.44 9.75
N ASP A 145 2.56 -1.09 8.51
CA ASP A 145 3.45 -1.59 7.49
C ASP A 145 4.57 -0.56 7.27
N PHE A 146 5.60 -0.62 8.13
CA PHE A 146 6.73 0.30 8.06
C PHE A 146 7.75 -0.27 7.08
N ASP A 147 7.71 0.22 5.85
CA ASP A 147 8.55 -0.28 4.76
C ASP A 147 9.95 0.35 4.77
N ASP A 148 10.09 1.56 5.32
CA ASP A 148 11.34 2.31 5.40
C ASP A 148 11.66 2.81 6.81
N ALA A 149 12.96 2.94 7.07
CA ALA A 149 13.50 3.54 8.28
C ALA A 149 14.72 4.39 7.93
N ILE A 150 14.98 5.40 8.74
CA ILE A 150 16.05 6.38 8.51
C ILE A 150 17.01 6.42 9.67
N SER A 151 18.30 6.51 9.33
CA SER A 151 19.35 6.91 10.25
C SER A 151 20.21 7.99 9.61
N ILE A 152 20.71 8.93 10.39
CA ILE A 152 21.57 10.00 9.90
C ILE A 152 22.64 10.34 10.91
N VAL A 153 23.87 10.59 10.42
CA VAL A 153 25.00 11.04 11.22
C VAL A 153 25.66 12.22 10.53
N LYS A 154 25.91 13.30 11.25
CA LYS A 154 26.71 14.42 10.75
C LYS A 154 28.20 14.11 10.95
N ASN A 155 29.02 14.32 9.92
CA ASN A 155 30.45 14.13 9.94
C ASN A 155 31.21 15.31 9.27
N GLU A 156 32.53 15.25 9.21
CA GLU A 156 33.35 16.30 8.60
C GLU A 156 33.07 16.54 7.10
N LYS A 157 32.50 15.56 6.40
CA LYS A 157 32.12 15.63 4.98
C LYS A 157 30.68 16.10 4.75
N GLY A 158 29.91 16.36 5.82
CA GLY A 158 28.51 16.73 5.79
C GLY A 158 27.62 15.70 6.46
N TYR A 159 26.77 15.03 5.73
CA TYR A 159 25.74 14.11 6.24
C TYR A 159 25.93 12.70 5.69
N LEU A 160 25.95 11.71 6.58
CA LEU A 160 25.88 10.31 6.20
C LEU A 160 24.46 9.82 6.50
N LEU A 161 23.65 9.76 5.44
CA LEU A 161 22.26 9.32 5.48
C LEU A 161 22.19 7.84 5.18
N TYR A 162 21.40 7.11 5.96
CA TYR A 162 21.04 5.72 5.70
C TYR A 162 19.53 5.62 5.49
N VAL A 163 19.14 5.05 4.37
CA VAL A 163 17.76 4.66 4.08
C VAL A 163 17.71 3.15 4.11
N HIS A 164 16.93 2.61 5.03
CA HIS A 164 16.75 1.19 5.24
C HIS A 164 15.39 0.77 4.70
N ILE A 165 15.35 -0.12 3.73
CA ILE A 165 14.12 -0.66 3.17
C ILE A 165 13.96 -2.11 3.61
N ALA A 166 12.79 -2.50 4.06
CA ALA A 166 12.47 -3.87 4.46
C ALA A 166 12.85 -4.88 3.38
N ASP A 167 13.67 -5.89 3.71
CA ASP A 167 14.10 -6.92 2.77
C ASP A 167 13.01 -8.00 2.63
N VAL A 168 11.92 -7.63 1.97
CA VAL A 168 10.78 -8.53 1.72
C VAL A 168 11.19 -9.73 0.88
N SER A 169 12.15 -9.57 -0.05
CA SER A 169 12.63 -10.64 -0.93
C SER A 169 13.36 -11.76 -0.18
N HIS A 170 13.84 -11.48 1.04
CA HIS A 170 14.40 -12.51 1.90
C HIS A 170 13.34 -13.55 2.31
N TYR A 171 12.12 -13.12 2.57
CA TYR A 171 11.01 -13.97 3.04
C TYR A 171 10.10 -14.45 1.90
N VAL A 172 9.87 -13.63 0.89
CA VAL A 172 9.06 -13.95 -0.29
C VAL A 172 10.00 -14.41 -1.40
N LYS A 173 10.17 -15.73 -1.52
CA LYS A 173 11.11 -16.30 -2.50
C LYS A 173 10.50 -16.33 -3.89
N GLU A 174 11.33 -16.10 -4.89
CA GLU A 174 10.95 -16.16 -6.30
C GLU A 174 10.24 -17.48 -6.64
N ASN A 175 9.16 -17.40 -7.41
CA ASN A 175 8.29 -18.52 -7.81
C ASN A 175 7.56 -19.24 -6.67
N SER A 176 7.63 -18.74 -5.44
CA SER A 176 6.82 -19.25 -4.32
C SER A 176 5.32 -18.93 -4.49
N ALA A 177 4.46 -19.55 -3.68
CA ALA A 177 3.03 -19.23 -3.76
C ALA A 177 2.73 -17.79 -3.30
N LEU A 178 3.52 -17.26 -2.34
CA LEU A 178 3.47 -15.87 -1.90
C LEU A 178 3.86 -14.92 -3.03
N ASP A 179 4.96 -15.19 -3.73
CA ASP A 179 5.45 -14.41 -4.86
C ASP A 179 4.43 -14.35 -6.02
N GLN A 180 3.91 -15.52 -6.41
CA GLN A 180 2.90 -15.61 -7.46
C GLN A 180 1.62 -14.83 -7.12
N GLU A 181 1.15 -14.88 -5.86
CA GLU A 181 -0.01 -14.12 -5.42
C GLU A 181 0.28 -12.63 -5.35
N ALA A 182 1.47 -12.23 -4.86
CA ALA A 182 1.90 -10.83 -4.84
C ALA A 182 1.99 -10.25 -6.25
N TYR A 183 2.53 -11.00 -7.21
CA TYR A 183 2.56 -10.63 -8.62
C TYR A 183 1.16 -10.40 -9.21
N LEU A 184 0.21 -11.30 -8.90
CA LEU A 184 -1.18 -11.18 -9.35
C LEU A 184 -1.95 -10.01 -8.70
N ARG A 185 -1.58 -9.62 -7.48
CA ARG A 185 -2.17 -8.46 -6.79
C ARG A 185 -1.56 -7.15 -7.27
N GLY A 186 -0.25 -7.12 -7.51
CA GLY A 186 0.50 -5.98 -7.99
C GLY A 186 0.81 -4.92 -6.93
N ASN A 187 -0.14 -4.62 -6.04
CA ASN A 187 0.00 -3.65 -4.95
C ASN A 187 -0.98 -3.95 -3.79
N SER A 188 -0.82 -3.25 -2.68
CA SER A 188 -1.86 -3.12 -1.65
C SER A 188 -2.87 -2.06 -2.07
N ILE A 189 -4.14 -2.26 -1.72
CA ILE A 189 -5.23 -1.33 -2.04
C ILE A 189 -5.78 -0.77 -0.74
N TYR A 190 -5.66 0.53 -0.56
CA TYR A 190 -6.14 1.26 0.61
C TYR A 190 -7.50 1.88 0.28
N VAL A 191 -8.54 1.42 0.97
CA VAL A 191 -9.88 1.99 0.92
C VAL A 191 -10.25 2.60 2.28
N CYS A 192 -11.32 3.37 2.34
CA CYS A 192 -11.60 4.18 3.53
C CYS A 192 -11.90 3.37 4.80
N ASP A 193 -12.32 2.10 4.68
CA ASP A 193 -12.70 1.23 5.82
C ASP A 193 -11.70 0.09 6.08
N ARG A 194 -10.85 -0.25 5.11
CA ARG A 194 -9.90 -1.38 5.20
C ARG A 194 -8.74 -1.28 4.23
N VAL A 195 -7.76 -2.15 4.43
CA VAL A 195 -6.68 -2.40 3.47
C VAL A 195 -6.84 -3.80 2.89
N VAL A 196 -6.72 -3.93 1.57
CA VAL A 196 -6.54 -5.23 0.89
C VAL A 196 -5.06 -5.37 0.58
N PRO A 197 -4.30 -6.10 1.38
CA PRO A 197 -2.85 -6.09 1.29
C PRO A 197 -2.33 -6.95 0.13
N MET A 198 -1.18 -6.55 -0.45
CA MET A 198 -0.46 -7.36 -1.45
C MET A 198 0.09 -8.66 -0.83
N LEU A 199 0.61 -8.58 0.39
CA LEU A 199 1.12 -9.69 1.18
C LEU A 199 0.28 -9.91 2.43
N PRO A 200 0.21 -11.14 3.00
CA PRO A 200 -0.47 -11.38 4.28
C PRO A 200 0.05 -10.47 5.39
N PHE A 201 -0.82 -10.03 6.29
CA PHE A 201 -0.47 -9.13 7.40
C PHE A 201 0.62 -9.68 8.34
N ASP A 202 0.76 -11.00 8.45
CA ASP A 202 1.86 -11.63 9.20
C ASP A 202 3.24 -11.26 8.61
N LEU A 203 3.29 -10.93 7.32
CA LEU A 203 4.47 -10.39 6.65
C LEU A 203 4.48 -8.87 6.67
N SER A 204 3.49 -8.23 6.05
CA SER A 204 3.50 -6.77 5.83
C SER A 204 3.47 -5.95 7.11
N ASN A 205 2.77 -6.41 8.16
CA ASN A 205 2.73 -5.74 9.47
C ASN A 205 3.62 -6.46 10.51
N GLY A 206 4.15 -7.65 10.16
CA GLY A 206 4.93 -8.54 11.01
C GLY A 206 6.43 -8.44 10.75
N ILE A 207 6.99 -9.55 10.21
CA ILE A 207 8.46 -9.69 10.09
C ILE A 207 9.06 -8.71 9.07
N CYS A 208 8.34 -8.30 8.03
CA CYS A 208 8.80 -7.32 7.06
C CYS A 208 8.61 -5.87 7.52
N SER A 209 7.68 -5.59 8.45
CA SER A 209 7.51 -4.25 8.99
C SER A 209 8.65 -3.87 9.93
N LEU A 210 9.26 -2.69 9.74
CA LEU A 210 10.38 -2.19 10.53
C LEU A 210 9.91 -1.66 11.91
N ASN A 211 9.18 -2.54 12.62
CA ASN A 211 8.61 -2.26 13.94
C ASN A 211 9.70 -1.86 14.94
N PRO A 212 9.41 -0.95 15.89
CA PRO A 212 10.37 -0.53 16.89
C PRO A 212 10.74 -1.65 17.89
N ASN A 213 11.94 -1.58 18.44
CA ASN A 213 12.47 -2.48 19.47
C ASN A 213 12.59 -3.95 19.04
N VAL A 214 12.75 -4.22 17.75
CA VAL A 214 13.00 -5.55 17.21
C VAL A 214 13.96 -5.50 16.03
N ASP A 215 14.74 -6.57 15.86
CA ASP A 215 15.64 -6.72 14.72
C ASP A 215 14.85 -6.96 13.43
N ARG A 216 15.30 -6.32 12.34
CA ARG A 216 14.69 -6.47 11.00
C ARG A 216 15.78 -6.53 9.94
N LEU A 217 15.53 -7.38 8.93
CA LEU A 217 16.38 -7.46 7.75
C LEU A 217 16.02 -6.37 6.77
N THR A 218 17.04 -5.69 6.27
CA THR A 218 16.87 -4.56 5.34
C THR A 218 17.86 -4.62 4.19
N ILE A 219 17.54 -3.94 3.11
CA ILE A 219 18.49 -3.43 2.12
C ILE A 219 18.72 -1.97 2.44
N THR A 220 19.95 -1.61 2.72
CA THR A 220 20.32 -0.26 3.12
C THR A 220 21.04 0.46 1.99
N CYS A 221 20.59 1.68 1.70
CA CYS A 221 21.32 2.65 0.89
C CYS A 221 21.99 3.67 1.83
N ALA A 222 23.33 3.62 1.93
CA ALA A 222 24.12 4.56 2.70
C ALA A 222 24.67 5.64 1.76
N MET A 223 24.40 6.91 2.03
CA MET A 223 24.66 8.04 1.14
C MET A 223 25.46 9.13 1.89
N GLN A 224 26.66 9.47 1.39
CA GLN A 224 27.40 10.62 1.88
C GLN A 224 27.01 11.86 1.09
N VAL A 225 26.46 12.85 1.77
CA VAL A 225 25.99 14.12 1.18
C VAL A 225 26.80 15.25 1.78
N ASP A 226 27.24 16.20 0.97
CA ASP A 226 27.99 17.37 1.43
C ASP A 226 27.08 18.44 2.09
N GLU A 227 27.68 19.49 2.65
CA GLU A 227 26.95 20.60 3.28
C GLU A 227 26.14 21.46 2.30
N LYS A 228 26.25 21.22 0.99
CA LYS A 228 25.46 21.89 -0.07
C LYS A 228 24.33 21.01 -0.56
N GLY A 229 24.20 19.78 -0.08
CA GLY A 229 23.18 18.80 -0.51
C GLY A 229 23.59 18.01 -1.75
N ASN A 230 24.89 17.99 -2.13
CA ASN A 230 25.37 17.17 -3.25
C ASN A 230 25.72 15.76 -2.76
N LEU A 231 25.28 14.75 -3.48
CA LEU A 231 25.67 13.36 -3.26
C LEU A 231 27.15 13.18 -3.61
N LEU A 232 27.98 12.74 -2.69
CA LEU A 232 29.40 12.45 -2.89
C LEU A 232 29.65 10.99 -3.25
N THR A 233 29.11 10.08 -2.45
CA THR A 233 29.24 8.63 -2.62
C THR A 233 28.01 7.92 -2.07
N TYR A 234 27.73 6.73 -2.57
CA TYR A 234 26.70 5.86 -1.99
C TYR A 234 27.15 4.39 -2.02
N ASN A 235 26.51 3.57 -1.21
CA ASN A 235 26.68 2.13 -1.19
C ASN A 235 25.34 1.45 -0.86
N VAL A 236 25.00 0.36 -1.56
CA VAL A 236 23.78 -0.43 -1.35
C VAL A 236 24.18 -1.83 -0.90
N PHE A 237 23.63 -2.29 0.21
CA PHE A 237 24.01 -3.59 0.80
C PHE A 237 22.91 -4.17 1.69
N PRO A 238 22.85 -5.51 1.84
CA PRO A 238 22.01 -6.16 2.84
C PRO A 238 22.47 -5.83 4.24
N SER A 239 21.53 -5.59 5.15
CA SER A 239 21.82 -5.22 6.54
C SER A 239 20.80 -5.80 7.52
N VAL A 240 21.10 -5.69 8.80
CA VAL A 240 20.17 -5.85 9.91
C VAL A 240 20.15 -4.57 10.72
N ILE A 241 18.97 -4.10 11.04
CA ILE A 241 18.73 -2.92 11.85
C ILE A 241 17.91 -3.26 13.11
N HIS A 242 17.95 -2.36 14.07
CA HIS A 242 17.06 -2.32 15.22
C HIS A 242 16.43 -0.93 15.26
N SER A 243 15.14 -0.81 14.92
CA SER A 243 14.47 0.49 14.97
C SER A 243 14.25 0.90 16.42
N ASP A 244 14.74 2.08 16.80
CA ASP A 244 14.65 2.56 18.18
C ASP A 244 13.28 3.17 18.48
N LYS A 245 12.69 3.85 17.51
CA LYS A 245 11.41 4.54 17.71
C LYS A 245 10.55 4.61 16.46
N ARG A 246 9.27 4.29 16.63
CA ARG A 246 8.24 4.64 15.66
C ARG A 246 7.81 6.08 15.89
N CYS A 247 7.96 6.95 14.90
CA CYS A 247 7.49 8.32 14.89
C CYS A 247 6.27 8.47 13.98
N THR A 248 5.50 9.53 14.18
CA THR A 248 4.43 9.89 13.25
C THR A 248 4.71 11.25 12.64
N TYR A 249 4.30 11.45 11.39
CA TYR A 249 4.43 12.76 10.72
C TYR A 249 3.91 13.89 11.58
N LYS A 250 2.74 13.71 12.20
CA LYS A 250 2.13 14.70 13.08
C LYS A 250 3.03 15.09 14.25
N LYS A 251 3.61 14.09 14.95
CA LYS A 251 4.48 14.35 16.10
C LYS A 251 5.82 14.92 15.67
N VAL A 252 6.39 14.45 14.56
CA VAL A 252 7.63 15.02 14.02
C VAL A 252 7.42 16.48 13.62
N ASN A 253 6.34 16.82 12.93
CA ASN A 253 6.00 18.22 12.61
C ASN A 253 5.84 19.06 13.89
N ALA A 254 5.18 18.55 14.94
CA ALA A 254 5.07 19.25 16.23
C ALA A 254 6.44 19.45 16.91
N CYS A 255 7.31 18.42 16.90
CA CYS A 255 8.67 18.50 17.40
C CYS A 255 9.50 19.59 16.69
N LEU A 256 9.47 19.62 15.34
CA LEU A 256 10.18 20.63 14.54
C LEU A 256 9.63 22.04 14.72
N ASN A 257 8.35 22.16 15.09
CA ASN A 257 7.71 23.45 15.41
C ASN A 257 7.89 23.88 16.88
N GLY A 258 8.62 23.11 17.70
CA GLY A 258 8.98 23.48 19.05
C GLY A 258 7.94 23.14 20.13
N ASP A 259 7.04 22.18 19.89
CA ASP A 259 6.11 21.68 20.91
C ASP A 259 6.89 21.04 22.07
N GLU A 260 6.83 21.65 23.24
CA GLU A 260 7.62 21.26 24.41
C GLU A 260 7.32 19.83 24.89
N ILE A 261 6.06 19.38 24.80
CA ILE A 261 5.65 18.04 25.23
C ILE A 261 6.26 16.98 24.29
N ILE A 262 6.22 17.24 23.01
CA ILE A 262 6.77 16.31 22.01
C ILE A 262 8.31 16.35 22.02
N LEU A 263 8.90 17.50 22.29
CA LEU A 263 10.36 17.63 22.46
C LEU A 263 10.87 16.80 23.64
N GLU A 264 10.11 16.73 24.73
CA GLU A 264 10.43 15.86 25.86
C GLU A 264 10.24 14.38 25.50
N GLU A 265 9.13 14.02 24.84
CA GLU A 265 8.86 12.64 24.37
C GLU A 265 9.94 12.15 23.39
N TYR A 266 10.46 13.05 22.54
CA TYR A 266 11.44 12.77 21.49
C TYR A 266 12.87 13.17 21.85
N SER A 267 13.15 13.40 23.13
CA SER A 267 14.47 13.87 23.62
C SER A 267 15.64 13.04 23.12
N GLU A 268 15.48 11.71 23.01
CA GLU A 268 16.52 10.78 22.54
C GLU A 268 16.82 10.85 21.06
N ILE A 269 15.83 11.29 20.25
CA ILE A 269 15.92 11.30 18.78
C ILE A 269 15.86 12.70 18.18
N LYS A 270 15.69 13.76 19.01
CA LYS A 270 15.52 15.13 18.51
C LYS A 270 16.70 15.61 17.64
N ASP A 271 17.93 15.26 18.03
CA ASP A 271 19.12 15.68 17.27
C ASP A 271 19.18 15.00 15.89
N LEU A 272 18.72 13.74 15.81
CA LEU A 272 18.53 13.05 14.56
C LEU A 272 17.50 13.78 13.69
N LEU A 273 16.33 14.15 14.25
CA LEU A 273 15.26 14.84 13.53
C LEU A 273 15.71 16.22 13.02
N TYR A 274 16.41 17.03 13.83
CA TYR A 274 16.95 18.31 13.38
C TYR A 274 18.05 18.19 12.32
N THR A 275 18.88 17.13 12.44
CA THR A 275 19.90 16.84 11.43
C THR A 275 19.25 16.45 10.11
N LEU A 276 18.20 15.62 10.17
CA LEU A 276 17.43 15.18 9.02
C LEU A 276 16.68 16.36 8.37
N GLU A 277 16.08 17.24 9.18
CA GLU A 277 15.45 18.47 8.72
C GLU A 277 16.44 19.34 7.93
N SER A 278 17.65 19.51 8.47
CA SER A 278 18.70 20.32 7.84
C SER A 278 19.09 19.74 6.48
N LEU A 279 19.28 18.43 6.40
CA LEU A 279 19.59 17.75 5.14
C LEU A 279 18.43 17.85 4.15
N ALA A 280 17.18 17.61 4.57
CA ALA A 280 16.02 17.65 3.69
C ALA A 280 15.82 19.02 3.06
N LYS A 281 16.07 20.12 3.79
CA LYS A 281 16.06 21.49 3.25
C LYS A 281 17.10 21.67 2.15
N LEU A 282 18.30 21.09 2.29
CA LEU A 282 19.34 21.13 1.26
C LEU A 282 18.94 20.33 0.02
N LEU A 283 18.43 19.10 0.22
CA LEU A 283 17.98 18.21 -0.87
C LEU A 283 16.84 18.86 -1.65
N LYS A 284 15.86 19.45 -0.97
CA LYS A 284 14.75 20.17 -1.60
C LYS A 284 15.24 21.36 -2.44
N LYS A 285 16.21 22.11 -1.92
CA LYS A 285 16.84 23.21 -2.68
C LYS A 285 17.51 22.69 -3.95
N GLN A 286 18.23 21.57 -3.87
CA GLN A 286 18.86 20.94 -5.04
C GLN A 286 17.82 20.42 -6.05
N SER A 287 16.70 19.87 -5.56
CA SER A 287 15.58 19.41 -6.38
C SER A 287 14.99 20.59 -7.20
N HIS A 288 14.74 21.73 -6.56
CA HIS A 288 14.28 22.94 -7.23
C HIS A 288 15.30 23.47 -8.26
N ASN A 289 16.61 23.45 -7.91
CA ASN A 289 17.67 23.88 -8.83
C ASN A 289 17.74 23.00 -10.10
N ARG A 290 17.33 21.72 -10.00
CA ARG A 290 17.23 20.80 -11.15
C ARG A 290 15.94 20.98 -11.96
N GLY A 291 15.03 21.89 -11.55
CA GLY A 291 13.77 22.16 -12.23
C GLY A 291 12.62 21.25 -11.82
N CYS A 292 12.67 20.67 -10.62
CA CYS A 292 11.54 19.92 -10.07
C CYS A 292 10.32 20.83 -9.91
N ILE A 293 9.16 20.35 -10.35
CA ILE A 293 7.89 21.07 -10.22
C ILE A 293 7.18 20.53 -8.97
N ASP A 294 6.85 21.44 -8.06
CA ASP A 294 6.11 21.13 -6.84
C ASP A 294 4.61 21.29 -7.09
N PHE A 295 3.84 20.21 -6.97
CA PHE A 295 2.39 20.24 -7.10
C PHE A 295 1.76 20.29 -5.71
N ASN A 296 1.09 21.40 -5.40
CA ASN A 296 0.33 21.52 -4.16
C ASN A 296 -1.07 20.90 -4.32
N THR A 297 -1.13 19.58 -4.43
CA THR A 297 -2.39 18.82 -4.50
C THR A 297 -2.95 18.61 -3.10
N LYS A 298 -4.27 18.83 -2.96
CA LYS A 298 -4.98 18.55 -1.71
C LYS A 298 -5.44 17.10 -1.72
N GLU A 299 -5.08 16.34 -0.70
CA GLU A 299 -5.58 15.00 -0.46
C GLU A 299 -6.73 15.05 0.54
N ALA A 300 -7.78 14.26 0.31
CA ALA A 300 -8.93 14.16 1.21
C ALA A 300 -8.91 12.82 1.96
N LYS A 301 -9.10 12.87 3.27
CA LYS A 301 -9.32 11.69 4.12
C LYS A 301 -10.77 11.62 4.53
N ILE A 302 -11.44 10.52 4.21
CA ILE A 302 -12.79 10.22 4.69
C ILE A 302 -12.68 9.70 6.12
N LEU A 303 -13.36 10.34 7.05
CA LEU A 303 -13.43 9.91 8.44
C LEU A 303 -14.62 8.98 8.61
N MET A 304 -14.37 7.81 9.21
CA MET A 304 -15.38 6.81 9.48
C MET A 304 -15.73 6.82 10.98
N ASP A 305 -16.99 6.55 11.32
CA ASP A 305 -17.38 6.29 12.70
C ASP A 305 -16.98 4.86 13.12
N LYS A 306 -17.21 4.53 14.40
CA LYS A 306 -16.93 3.19 14.96
C LYS A 306 -17.77 2.06 14.34
N ASN A 307 -18.82 2.40 13.60
CA ASN A 307 -19.70 1.44 12.91
C ASN A 307 -19.34 1.31 11.42
N GLY A 308 -18.32 2.06 10.93
CA GLY A 308 -17.89 2.05 9.55
C GLY A 308 -18.74 2.91 8.61
N TYR A 309 -19.44 3.93 9.13
CA TYR A 309 -20.12 4.92 8.29
C TYR A 309 -19.27 6.18 8.13
N PRO A 310 -19.24 6.78 6.92
CA PRO A 310 -18.54 8.05 6.71
C PRO A 310 -19.27 9.18 7.46
N VAL A 311 -18.50 9.96 8.24
CA VAL A 311 -19.04 11.07 9.05
C VAL A 311 -18.51 12.44 8.63
N ASP A 312 -17.33 12.49 8.01
CA ASP A 312 -16.71 13.75 7.59
C ASP A 312 -15.65 13.52 6.51
N VAL A 313 -15.28 14.59 5.80
CA VAL A 313 -14.19 14.60 4.83
C VAL A 313 -13.22 15.71 5.22
N LYS A 314 -11.97 15.34 5.57
CA LYS A 314 -10.94 16.30 5.93
C LYS A 314 -9.87 16.39 4.85
N VAL A 315 -9.41 17.59 4.58
CA VAL A 315 -8.20 17.81 3.78
C VAL A 315 -7.01 17.45 4.65
N LEU A 316 -6.12 16.57 4.14
CA LEU A 316 -4.86 16.27 4.78
C LEU A 316 -3.90 17.44 4.53
N GLU A 317 -3.42 18.06 5.60
CA GLU A 317 -2.36 19.04 5.54
C GLU A 317 -1.02 18.31 5.56
N ARG A 318 -0.25 18.44 4.49
CA ARG A 318 1.13 17.92 4.43
C ARG A 318 2.05 18.90 5.15
N GLY A 319 2.74 18.43 6.16
CA GLY A 319 3.76 19.18 6.86
C GLY A 319 5.15 18.98 6.27
N PHE A 320 6.17 19.48 6.98
CA PHE A 320 7.55 19.32 6.52
C PHE A 320 8.10 17.91 6.73
N ALA A 321 7.59 17.16 7.73
CA ALA A 321 8.03 15.80 8.01
C ALA A 321 7.78 14.84 6.83
N GLU A 322 6.64 14.98 6.14
CA GLU A 322 6.33 14.20 4.94
C GLU A 322 7.30 14.51 3.81
N GLN A 323 7.61 15.79 3.59
CA GLN A 323 8.59 16.22 2.58
C GLN A 323 10.00 15.73 2.92
N MET A 324 10.34 15.71 4.20
CA MET A 324 11.64 15.26 4.70
C MET A 324 11.90 13.79 4.34
N ILE A 325 10.92 12.92 4.55
CA ILE A 325 11.01 11.51 4.18
C ILE A 325 11.02 11.36 2.65
N GLU A 326 10.15 12.07 1.96
CA GLU A 326 10.09 12.07 0.49
C GLU A 326 11.45 12.39 -0.16
N GLU A 327 12.15 13.44 0.29
CA GLU A 327 13.46 13.81 -0.24
C GLU A 327 14.52 12.72 0.03
N CYS A 328 14.48 12.07 1.20
CA CYS A 328 15.36 10.96 1.51
C CYS A 328 15.11 9.74 0.60
N MET A 329 13.83 9.41 0.37
CA MET A 329 13.45 8.31 -0.50
C MET A 329 13.80 8.58 -1.97
N ILE A 330 13.58 9.81 -2.45
CA ILE A 330 13.97 10.22 -3.81
C ILE A 330 15.49 10.07 -4.00
N LEU A 331 16.29 10.53 -3.02
CA LEU A 331 17.75 10.40 -3.10
C LEU A 331 18.19 8.93 -3.14
N ALA A 332 17.61 8.09 -2.27
CA ALA A 332 17.89 6.64 -2.26
C ALA A 332 17.49 5.98 -3.59
N ASN A 333 16.31 6.31 -4.13
CA ASN A 333 15.85 5.79 -5.42
C ASN A 333 16.77 6.18 -6.57
N VAL A 334 17.28 7.42 -6.58
CA VAL A 334 18.28 7.87 -7.56
C VAL A 334 19.56 7.06 -7.44
N CYS A 335 20.06 6.82 -6.21
CA CYS A 335 21.27 6.00 -5.99
C CYS A 335 21.07 4.55 -6.46
N VAL A 336 19.93 3.94 -6.15
CA VAL A 336 19.62 2.57 -6.57
C VAL A 336 19.48 2.48 -8.09
N ALA A 337 18.83 3.46 -8.72
CA ALA A 337 18.72 3.51 -10.18
C ALA A 337 20.08 3.65 -10.88
N HIS A 338 21.03 4.33 -10.26
CA HIS A 338 22.43 4.39 -10.77
C HIS A 338 23.22 3.11 -10.49
N HIS A 339 22.81 2.34 -9.49
CA HIS A 339 23.46 1.08 -9.12
C HIS A 339 23.08 -0.06 -10.05
N MET A 340 21.85 -0.06 -10.57
CA MET A 340 21.30 -1.07 -11.51
C MET A 340 21.83 -0.88 -12.92
#